data_caa3277d752ee20947e6bd6cd522ece2
#
_entry.id   caa3277d752ee20947e6bd6cd522ece2
#
_cell.length_a   1.000
_cell.length_b   1.000
_cell.length_c   1.000
_cell.angle_alpha   90.00
_cell.angle_beta   90.00
_cell.angle_gamma   90.00
#
_symmetry.space_group_name_H-M   'P 1'
#
loop_
_entity.id
_entity.type
_entity.pdbx_description
1 polymer ?
#
loop_
_entity_poly.entity_id
_entity_poly.type
_entity_poly.pdbx_seq_one_letter_code
_entity_poly.pdbx_strand_id
1 'polypeptide(L)'
;GLGDVYKRQLHTHPMVLDSVMALLVLVAAFASWGHDTSHDTAHRVWMALWVLIVCTSWIWARTKPEVTASVLVASHILQLAVHPYPSPQNALVPLILYQVSLKTGPLRRRFWLAMCLVGPVSAGVSWGFAPTTSESIGYETHLIRSSVITIACMACCLAAWFAGSAVRDRRQTMEALRQRAVDLERERDQSIRLATQEERAKIARDMHDIVAHSLSVIVVQADGGAYLAHHEEAGDVETRLAASGQALDTIATTARHALDETRCLVGVLRDNDSDPELTPTQGIDDIPGLVKEMKGALAITLTIEGGPECHEPLSQGAELACYRVCLLYTSEL
;
A
#
# COMPACT_ATOMS: atom_id res chain seq x y z
N GLY A 1 -8.85 16.04 -18.08
CA GLY A 1 -9.05 16.67 -19.39
C GLY A 1 -8.93 15.65 -20.52
N LEU A 2 -9.22 16.03 -21.77
CA LEU A 2 -9.15 15.16 -22.96
C LEU A 2 -7.80 14.43 -23.10
N GLY A 3 -6.69 15.04 -22.67
CA GLY A 3 -5.35 14.44 -22.69
C GLY A 3 -5.17 13.21 -21.79
N ASP A 4 -5.91 13.12 -20.69
CA ASP A 4 -5.81 11.99 -19.77
C ASP A 4 -6.64 10.79 -20.25
N VAL A 5 -7.72 11.05 -20.98
CA VAL A 5 -8.54 10.00 -21.65
C VAL A 5 -7.74 9.37 -22.78
N TYR A 6 -7.05 10.18 -23.60
CA TYR A 6 -6.18 9.67 -24.68
C TYR A 6 -4.99 8.88 -24.13
N LYS A 7 -4.35 9.34 -23.05
CA LYS A 7 -3.28 8.57 -22.39
C LYS A 7 -3.76 7.24 -21.82
N ARG A 8 -4.97 7.18 -21.25
CA ARG A 8 -5.56 5.93 -20.79
C ARG A 8 -5.89 4.99 -21.95
N GLN A 9 -6.44 5.49 -23.06
CA GLN A 9 -6.74 4.67 -24.25
C GLN A 9 -5.49 4.11 -24.92
N LEU A 10 -4.39 4.89 -25.01
CA LEU A 10 -3.10 4.38 -25.52
C LEU A 10 -2.48 3.29 -24.62
N HIS A 11 -2.73 3.34 -23.30
CA HIS A 11 -2.29 2.28 -22.39
C HIS A 11 -3.17 1.02 -22.41
N THR A 12 -4.43 1.13 -22.84
CA THR A 12 -5.36 -0.01 -22.90
C THR A 12 -5.20 -0.86 -24.16
N HIS A 13 -4.62 -0.31 -25.25
CA HIS A 13 -4.41 -1.06 -26.49
C HIS A 13 -2.95 -1.03 -26.96
N PRO A 14 -2.04 -1.69 -26.22
CA PRO A 14 -0.62 -1.72 -26.57
C PRO A 14 -0.33 -2.36 -27.94
N MET A 15 -1.18 -3.27 -28.41
CA MET A 15 -1.05 -3.89 -29.72
C MET A 15 -1.27 -2.90 -30.87
N VAL A 16 -2.09 -1.88 -30.69
CA VAL A 16 -2.34 -0.87 -31.74
C VAL A 16 -1.07 -0.05 -32.00
N LEU A 17 -0.36 0.36 -30.94
CA LEU A 17 0.89 1.10 -31.08
C LEU A 17 1.98 0.27 -31.76
N ASP A 18 2.07 -1.02 -31.40
CA ASP A 18 3.04 -1.93 -32.01
C ASP A 18 2.73 -2.19 -33.50
N SER A 19 1.43 -2.32 -33.84
CA SER A 19 0.98 -2.46 -35.24
C SER A 19 1.27 -1.20 -36.05
N VAL A 20 1.07 -0.01 -35.48
CA VAL A 20 1.39 1.26 -36.15
C VAL A 20 2.88 1.37 -36.37
N MET A 21 3.72 1.03 -35.38
CA MET A 21 5.18 1.03 -35.53
C MET A 21 5.65 0.04 -36.62
N ALA A 22 5.11 -1.19 -36.62
CA ALA A 22 5.40 -2.18 -37.65
C ALA A 22 5.00 -1.68 -39.06
N LEU A 23 3.83 -1.04 -39.17
CA LEU A 23 3.38 -0.43 -40.43
C LEU A 23 4.27 0.72 -40.90
N LEU A 24 4.69 1.60 -40.01
CA LEU A 24 5.60 2.70 -40.34
C LEU A 24 6.94 2.18 -40.85
N VAL A 25 7.51 1.16 -40.20
CA VAL A 25 8.75 0.52 -40.66
C VAL A 25 8.56 -0.17 -42.02
N LEU A 26 7.42 -0.85 -42.21
CA LEU A 26 7.07 -1.46 -43.48
C LEU A 26 6.99 -0.44 -44.62
N VAL A 27 6.27 0.67 -44.38
CA VAL A 27 6.13 1.76 -45.36
C VAL A 27 7.50 2.40 -45.66
N ALA A 28 8.32 2.65 -44.65
CA ALA A 28 9.66 3.20 -44.81
C ALA A 28 10.56 2.25 -45.63
N ALA A 29 10.47 0.94 -45.41
CA ALA A 29 11.21 -0.05 -46.18
C ALA A 29 10.80 -0.05 -47.65
N PHE A 30 9.50 -0.06 -47.94
CA PHE A 30 9.03 0.03 -49.33
C PHE A 30 9.40 1.35 -50.01
N ALA A 31 9.32 2.46 -49.31
CA ALA A 31 9.71 3.75 -49.83
C ALA A 31 11.22 3.80 -50.16
N SER A 32 12.08 3.20 -49.32
CA SER A 32 13.55 3.18 -49.60
C SER A 32 13.92 2.33 -50.79
N TRP A 33 13.12 1.30 -51.13
CA TRP A 33 13.37 0.44 -52.31
C TRP A 33 12.79 0.97 -53.59
N GLY A 34 11.75 1.79 -53.56
CA GLY A 34 11.16 2.40 -54.76
C GLY A 34 12.15 3.28 -55.54
N HIS A 35 13.24 3.69 -54.92
CA HIS A 35 14.30 4.50 -55.57
C HIS A 35 15.44 3.65 -56.13
N ASP A 36 15.51 2.36 -55.81
CA ASP A 36 16.56 1.46 -56.30
C ASP A 36 16.10 0.72 -57.52
N THR A 37 16.38 1.27 -58.71
CA THR A 37 16.04 0.69 -60.02
C THR A 37 17.07 -0.34 -60.49
N SER A 38 18.15 -0.57 -59.72
CA SER A 38 19.28 -1.40 -60.15
C SER A 38 19.10 -2.91 -59.95
N HIS A 39 18.10 -3.33 -59.15
CA HIS A 39 17.89 -4.74 -58.82
C HIS A 39 16.76 -5.41 -59.62
N ASP A 40 16.94 -6.71 -59.91
CA ASP A 40 15.99 -7.57 -60.58
C ASP A 40 14.66 -7.70 -59.76
N THR A 41 13.55 -7.96 -60.47
CA THR A 41 12.24 -8.09 -59.87
C THR A 41 12.19 -9.19 -58.82
N ALA A 42 12.95 -10.26 -59.03
CA ALA A 42 13.06 -11.36 -58.06
C ALA A 42 13.67 -10.91 -56.73
N HIS A 43 14.73 -10.07 -56.78
CA HIS A 43 15.38 -9.53 -55.58
C HIS A 43 14.42 -8.61 -54.81
N ARG A 44 13.64 -7.77 -55.48
CA ARG A 44 12.64 -6.90 -54.85
C ARG A 44 11.55 -7.69 -54.16
N VAL A 45 11.03 -8.74 -54.78
CA VAL A 45 10.01 -9.63 -54.17
C VAL A 45 10.57 -10.31 -52.93
N TRP A 46 11.82 -10.81 -53.01
CA TRP A 46 12.49 -11.44 -51.88
C TRP A 46 12.65 -10.49 -50.70
N MET A 47 13.11 -9.27 -50.93
CA MET A 47 13.26 -8.24 -49.91
C MET A 47 11.93 -7.84 -49.27
N ALA A 48 10.86 -7.75 -50.08
CA ALA A 48 9.52 -7.47 -49.57
C ALA A 48 9.01 -8.56 -48.62
N LEU A 49 9.17 -9.83 -48.99
CA LEU A 49 8.80 -10.99 -48.17
C LEU A 49 9.61 -11.00 -46.87
N TRP A 50 10.90 -10.68 -46.96
CA TRP A 50 11.77 -10.64 -45.78
C TRP A 50 11.33 -9.56 -44.78
N VAL A 51 11.09 -8.31 -45.22
CA VAL A 51 10.60 -7.23 -44.34
C VAL A 51 9.22 -7.57 -43.76
N LEU A 52 8.35 -8.20 -44.55
CA LEU A 52 7.04 -8.63 -44.07
C LEU A 52 7.18 -9.63 -42.90
N ILE A 53 8.10 -10.60 -42.96
CA ILE A 53 8.39 -11.56 -41.88
C ILE A 53 8.89 -10.84 -40.63
N VAL A 54 9.79 -9.88 -40.80
CA VAL A 54 10.32 -9.09 -39.67
C VAL A 54 9.22 -8.26 -39.02
N CYS A 55 8.42 -7.55 -39.81
CA CYS A 55 7.34 -6.69 -39.29
C CYS A 55 6.22 -7.53 -38.63
N THR A 56 5.87 -8.68 -39.20
CA THR A 56 4.87 -9.56 -38.55
C THR A 56 5.37 -10.15 -37.24
N SER A 57 6.66 -10.46 -37.13
CA SER A 57 7.23 -10.92 -35.83
C SER A 57 7.08 -9.89 -34.71
N TRP A 58 6.96 -8.60 -35.06
CA TRP A 58 6.79 -7.51 -34.11
C TRP A 58 5.49 -7.58 -33.29
N ILE A 59 4.46 -8.25 -33.83
CA ILE A 59 3.19 -8.49 -33.11
C ILE A 59 3.45 -9.22 -31.77
N TRP A 60 4.45 -10.09 -31.73
CA TRP A 60 4.84 -10.83 -30.53
C TRP A 60 5.92 -10.16 -29.68
N ALA A 61 6.39 -8.96 -30.07
CA ALA A 61 7.47 -8.25 -29.36
C ALA A 61 7.15 -8.03 -27.87
N ARG A 62 5.87 -7.83 -27.51
CA ARG A 62 5.45 -7.64 -26.11
C ARG A 62 5.14 -8.94 -25.38
N THR A 63 4.67 -9.97 -26.06
CA THR A 63 4.29 -11.24 -25.43
C THR A 63 5.45 -12.20 -25.34
N LYS A 64 6.22 -12.33 -26.42
CA LYS A 64 7.38 -13.22 -26.56
C LYS A 64 8.59 -12.48 -27.17
N PRO A 65 9.19 -11.53 -26.43
CA PRO A 65 10.24 -10.67 -26.98
C PRO A 65 11.47 -11.43 -27.46
N GLU A 66 11.75 -12.60 -26.89
CA GLU A 66 12.86 -13.46 -27.29
C GLU A 66 12.67 -14.06 -28.69
N VAL A 67 11.43 -14.41 -29.04
CA VAL A 67 11.10 -14.92 -30.39
C VAL A 67 11.34 -13.84 -31.44
N THR A 68 10.79 -12.63 -31.22
CA THR A 68 11.00 -11.48 -32.11
C THR A 68 12.49 -11.11 -32.20
N ALA A 69 13.22 -11.12 -31.08
CA ALA A 69 14.65 -10.86 -31.07
C ALA A 69 15.43 -11.92 -31.89
N SER A 70 15.05 -13.20 -31.78
CA SER A 70 15.68 -14.27 -32.56
C SER A 70 15.41 -14.11 -34.07
N VAL A 71 14.20 -13.72 -34.45
CA VAL A 71 13.86 -13.40 -35.86
C VAL A 71 14.70 -12.22 -36.36
N LEU A 72 14.85 -11.16 -35.56
CA LEU A 72 15.68 -10.02 -35.93
C LEU A 72 17.17 -10.38 -36.06
N VAL A 73 17.71 -11.23 -35.19
CA VAL A 73 19.10 -11.72 -35.29
C VAL A 73 19.27 -12.55 -36.56
N ALA A 74 18.37 -13.48 -36.84
CA ALA A 74 18.40 -14.29 -38.07
C ALA A 74 18.29 -13.40 -39.32
N SER A 75 17.39 -12.40 -39.27
CA SER A 75 17.23 -11.37 -40.29
C SER A 75 18.51 -10.57 -40.51
N HIS A 76 19.19 -10.18 -39.46
CA HIS A 76 20.47 -9.44 -39.58
C HIS A 76 21.57 -10.30 -40.21
N ILE A 77 21.72 -11.56 -39.81
CA ILE A 77 22.67 -12.51 -40.39
C ILE A 77 22.41 -12.67 -41.90
N LEU A 78 21.13 -12.83 -42.28
CA LEU A 78 20.75 -12.95 -43.69
C LEU A 78 21.05 -11.64 -44.45
N GLN A 79 20.81 -10.48 -43.85
CA GLN A 79 21.10 -9.17 -44.39
C GLN A 79 22.60 -9.00 -44.69
N LEU A 80 23.46 -9.43 -43.78
CA LEU A 80 24.93 -9.38 -44.01
C LEU A 80 25.37 -10.15 -45.26
N ALA A 81 24.69 -11.27 -45.57
CA ALA A 81 25.02 -12.13 -46.69
C ALA A 81 24.45 -11.63 -48.04
N VAL A 82 23.24 -11.02 -48.02
CA VAL A 82 22.49 -10.71 -49.24
C VAL A 82 22.51 -9.23 -49.61
N HIS A 83 22.43 -8.36 -48.56
CA HIS A 83 22.27 -6.92 -48.78
C HIS A 83 23.05 -6.12 -47.71
N PRO A 84 24.36 -5.88 -47.86
CA PRO A 84 25.21 -5.29 -46.83
C PRO A 84 25.01 -3.77 -46.64
N TYR A 85 23.77 -3.28 -46.71
CA TYR A 85 23.41 -1.89 -46.53
C TYR A 85 22.40 -1.75 -45.37
N PRO A 86 22.36 -0.59 -44.67
CA PRO A 86 21.36 -0.36 -43.64
C PRO A 86 19.96 -0.35 -44.21
N SER A 87 19.04 -1.01 -43.53
CA SER A 87 17.61 -1.10 -43.89
C SER A 87 16.73 -0.57 -42.77
N PRO A 88 15.55 0.02 -43.05
CA PRO A 88 14.68 0.61 -42.04
C PRO A 88 14.27 -0.35 -40.91
N GLN A 89 14.16 -1.66 -41.21
CA GLN A 89 13.85 -2.68 -40.16
C GLN A 89 14.91 -2.78 -39.05
N ASN A 90 16.13 -2.32 -39.29
CA ASN A 90 17.19 -2.30 -38.27
C ASN A 90 16.85 -1.35 -37.11
N ALA A 91 15.96 -0.36 -37.33
CA ALA A 91 15.45 0.51 -36.27
C ALA A 91 14.63 -0.23 -35.20
N LEU A 92 14.13 -1.45 -35.52
CA LEU A 92 13.43 -2.29 -34.54
C LEU A 92 14.37 -2.94 -33.53
N VAL A 93 15.68 -3.04 -33.82
CA VAL A 93 16.65 -3.73 -32.96
C VAL A 93 16.78 -3.05 -31.57
N PRO A 94 16.99 -1.74 -31.43
CA PRO A 94 17.01 -1.12 -30.12
C PRO A 94 15.70 -1.30 -29.34
N LEU A 95 14.55 -1.24 -30.05
CA LEU A 95 13.24 -1.37 -29.42
C LEU A 95 13.02 -2.79 -28.86
N ILE A 96 13.43 -3.83 -29.59
CA ILE A 96 13.30 -5.20 -29.08
C ILE A 96 14.27 -5.49 -27.92
N LEU A 97 15.48 -4.90 -27.95
CA LEU A 97 16.43 -5.00 -26.85
C LEU A 97 15.89 -4.38 -25.57
N TYR A 98 15.18 -3.26 -25.67
CA TYR A 98 14.43 -2.69 -24.55
C TYR A 98 13.41 -3.69 -23.99
N GLN A 99 12.59 -4.33 -24.84
CA GLN A 99 11.59 -5.31 -24.40
C GLN A 99 12.21 -6.57 -23.77
N VAL A 100 13.31 -7.05 -24.37
CA VAL A 100 14.07 -8.19 -23.87
C VAL A 100 14.68 -7.88 -22.50
N SER A 101 15.33 -6.73 -22.34
CA SER A 101 15.93 -6.32 -21.06
C SER A 101 14.88 -6.19 -19.94
N LEU A 102 13.64 -5.77 -20.30
CA LEU A 102 12.53 -5.60 -19.38
C LEU A 102 11.93 -6.92 -18.87
N LYS A 103 11.82 -7.96 -19.75
CA LYS A 103 11.01 -9.15 -19.50
C LYS A 103 11.80 -10.45 -19.31
N THR A 104 13.05 -10.48 -19.73
CA THR A 104 13.83 -11.73 -19.78
C THR A 104 14.50 -12.05 -18.44
N GLY A 105 14.61 -13.35 -18.11
CA GLY A 105 15.29 -13.84 -16.91
C GLY A 105 16.81 -13.64 -16.93
N PRO A 106 17.53 -13.78 -15.80
CA PRO A 106 18.91 -13.34 -15.63
C PRO A 106 19.90 -14.02 -16.56
N LEU A 107 19.79 -15.34 -16.80
CA LEU A 107 20.69 -16.09 -17.66
C LEU A 107 20.51 -15.70 -19.14
N ARG A 108 19.28 -15.67 -19.63
CA ARG A 108 18.95 -15.29 -21.00
C ARG A 108 19.25 -13.81 -21.26
N ARG A 109 19.12 -12.97 -20.25
CA ARG A 109 19.51 -11.56 -20.30
C ARG A 109 20.99 -11.37 -20.63
N ARG A 110 21.89 -12.19 -20.03
CA ARG A 110 23.33 -12.14 -20.35
C ARG A 110 23.60 -12.49 -21.81
N PHE A 111 22.92 -13.51 -22.33
CA PHE A 111 23.01 -13.87 -23.75
C PHE A 111 22.61 -12.71 -24.66
N TRP A 112 21.44 -12.11 -24.41
CA TRP A 112 20.96 -10.98 -25.21
C TRP A 112 21.82 -9.73 -25.07
N LEU A 113 22.45 -9.51 -23.92
CA LEU A 113 23.43 -8.45 -23.76
C LEU A 113 24.67 -8.68 -24.64
N ALA A 114 25.16 -9.92 -24.72
CA ALA A 114 26.26 -10.26 -25.63
C ALA A 114 25.84 -10.00 -27.09
N MET A 115 24.63 -10.37 -27.47
CA MET A 115 24.09 -10.06 -28.83
C MET A 115 23.97 -8.55 -29.07
N CYS A 116 23.64 -7.77 -28.05
CA CYS A 116 23.61 -6.31 -28.08
C CYS A 116 24.99 -5.70 -28.37
N LEU A 117 26.06 -6.38 -28.01
CA LEU A 117 27.45 -5.95 -28.28
C LEU A 117 27.95 -6.42 -29.66
N VAL A 118 27.64 -7.66 -30.02
CA VAL A 118 28.10 -8.27 -31.29
C VAL A 118 27.38 -7.68 -32.50
N GLY A 119 26.06 -7.45 -32.42
CA GLY A 119 25.26 -6.92 -33.52
C GLY A 119 25.76 -5.59 -34.10
N PRO A 120 25.97 -4.57 -33.28
CA PRO A 120 26.53 -3.27 -33.78
C PRO A 120 27.89 -3.38 -34.43
N VAL A 121 28.78 -4.27 -33.91
CA VAL A 121 30.10 -4.48 -34.50
C VAL A 121 29.95 -5.10 -35.90
N SER A 122 29.14 -6.14 -36.05
CA SER A 122 28.89 -6.77 -37.36
C SER A 122 28.23 -5.79 -38.35
N ALA A 123 27.30 -4.97 -37.90
CA ALA A 123 26.65 -3.94 -38.70
C ALA A 123 27.67 -2.88 -39.15
N GLY A 124 28.51 -2.39 -38.23
CA GLY A 124 29.53 -1.38 -38.52
C GLY A 124 30.55 -1.85 -39.54
N VAL A 125 31.04 -3.08 -39.41
CA VAL A 125 31.96 -3.68 -40.38
C VAL A 125 31.26 -3.84 -41.73
N SER A 126 30.10 -4.47 -41.78
CA SER A 126 29.40 -4.70 -43.06
C SER A 126 29.03 -3.42 -43.76
N TRP A 127 28.37 -2.48 -43.09
CA TRP A 127 27.92 -1.22 -43.71
C TRP A 127 29.06 -0.23 -43.92
N GLY A 128 30.14 -0.31 -43.13
CA GLY A 128 31.34 0.51 -43.25
C GLY A 128 32.15 0.18 -44.49
N PHE A 129 32.20 -1.09 -44.85
CA PHE A 129 32.93 -1.58 -46.03
C PHE A 129 32.02 -1.84 -47.24
N ALA A 130 30.71 -1.55 -47.14
CA ALA A 130 29.80 -1.70 -48.26
C ALA A 130 30.23 -0.86 -49.46
N PRO A 131 30.15 -1.39 -50.70
CA PRO A 131 30.50 -0.67 -51.93
C PRO A 131 29.72 0.64 -52.04
N THR A 132 30.41 1.70 -52.42
CA THR A 132 29.78 3.02 -52.69
C THR A 132 29.97 3.32 -54.18
N THR A 133 29.01 4.03 -54.74
CA THR A 133 29.05 4.48 -56.15
C THR A 133 30.12 5.52 -56.44
N SER A 134 30.80 6.04 -55.41
CA SER A 134 31.85 7.02 -55.50
C SER A 134 33.21 6.33 -55.69
N GLU A 135 33.91 6.67 -56.72
CA GLU A 135 35.22 6.11 -57.07
C GLU A 135 36.21 6.21 -55.91
N SER A 136 36.97 5.11 -55.68
CA SER A 136 38.17 4.97 -54.84
C SER A 136 38.16 5.72 -53.50
N ILE A 137 37.24 5.37 -52.64
CA ILE A 137 37.32 5.73 -51.21
C ILE A 137 38.48 4.97 -50.58
N GLY A 138 39.47 5.68 -50.04
CA GLY A 138 40.63 5.05 -49.38
C GLY A 138 40.21 4.18 -48.18
N TYR A 139 41.03 3.17 -47.87
CA TYR A 139 40.80 2.24 -46.75
C TYR A 139 40.59 2.96 -45.43
N GLU A 140 41.29 4.07 -45.17
CA GLU A 140 41.10 4.89 -43.96
C GLU A 140 39.68 5.43 -43.81
N THR A 141 39.06 5.85 -44.90
CA THR A 141 37.66 6.37 -44.90
C THR A 141 36.67 5.26 -44.58
N HIS A 142 36.90 4.02 -45.07
CA HIS A 142 36.10 2.88 -44.73
C HIS A 142 36.23 2.54 -43.23
N LEU A 143 37.43 2.61 -42.66
CA LEU A 143 37.63 2.41 -41.23
C LEU A 143 36.92 3.46 -40.36
N ILE A 144 37.02 4.73 -40.73
CA ILE A 144 36.35 5.80 -40.02
C ILE A 144 34.85 5.61 -40.11
N ARG A 145 34.28 5.33 -41.28
CA ARG A 145 32.86 5.08 -41.50
C ARG A 145 32.37 3.89 -40.66
N SER A 146 33.10 2.79 -40.70
CA SER A 146 32.81 1.59 -39.92
C SER A 146 32.82 1.88 -38.41
N SER A 147 33.81 2.63 -37.93
CA SER A 147 33.92 3.00 -36.52
C SER A 147 32.76 3.89 -36.06
N VAL A 148 32.39 4.89 -36.84
CA VAL A 148 31.26 5.80 -36.54
C VAL A 148 29.96 5.04 -36.49
N ILE A 149 29.70 4.17 -37.48
CA ILE A 149 28.48 3.34 -37.50
C ILE A 149 28.43 2.41 -36.30
N THR A 150 29.53 1.72 -36.01
CA THR A 150 29.61 0.82 -34.83
C THR A 150 29.31 1.57 -33.54
N ILE A 151 29.92 2.71 -33.30
CA ILE A 151 29.74 3.52 -32.10
C ILE A 151 28.28 3.99 -32.01
N ALA A 152 27.71 4.50 -33.10
CA ALA A 152 26.33 4.98 -33.13
C ALA A 152 25.33 3.85 -32.85
N CYS A 153 25.46 2.71 -33.52
CA CYS A 153 24.59 1.54 -33.28
C CYS A 153 24.74 0.98 -31.87
N MET A 154 26.00 0.91 -31.36
CA MET A 154 26.29 0.47 -30.01
C MET A 154 25.64 1.38 -28.98
N ALA A 155 25.77 2.69 -29.14
CA ALA A 155 25.16 3.67 -28.23
C ALA A 155 23.65 3.54 -28.21
N CYS A 156 22.99 3.39 -29.36
CA CYS A 156 21.54 3.19 -29.45
C CYS A 156 21.08 1.88 -28.78
N CYS A 157 21.78 0.77 -29.02
CA CYS A 157 21.47 -0.53 -28.43
C CYS A 157 21.66 -0.53 -26.91
N LEU A 158 22.78 0.02 -26.42
CA LEU A 158 23.07 0.13 -25.00
C LEU A 158 22.07 1.07 -24.29
N ALA A 159 21.75 2.21 -24.89
CA ALA A 159 20.76 3.15 -24.33
C ALA A 159 19.39 2.46 -24.16
N ALA A 160 18.94 1.74 -25.19
CA ALA A 160 17.69 0.98 -25.12
C ALA A 160 17.74 -0.14 -24.07
N TRP A 161 18.86 -0.85 -23.98
CA TRP A 161 19.07 -1.90 -22.98
C TRP A 161 19.03 -1.34 -21.56
N PHE A 162 19.78 -0.27 -21.29
CA PHE A 162 19.81 0.35 -19.96
C PHE A 162 18.47 0.99 -19.58
N ALA A 163 17.78 1.62 -20.55
CA ALA A 163 16.43 2.14 -20.33
C ALA A 163 15.45 1.02 -19.90
N GLY A 164 15.47 -0.11 -20.61
CA GLY A 164 14.63 -1.26 -20.23
C GLY A 164 15.02 -1.85 -18.87
N SER A 165 16.32 -1.93 -18.58
CA SER A 165 16.83 -2.37 -17.28
C SER A 165 16.37 -1.45 -16.15
N ALA A 166 16.52 -0.16 -16.31
CA ALA A 166 16.13 0.85 -15.31
C ALA A 166 14.63 0.80 -15.00
N VAL A 167 13.78 0.64 -16.03
CA VAL A 167 12.34 0.48 -15.85
C VAL A 167 12.01 -0.80 -15.09
N ARG A 168 12.69 -1.92 -15.39
CA ARG A 168 12.53 -3.17 -14.68
C ARG A 168 12.90 -3.04 -13.21
N ASP A 169 14.08 -2.51 -12.93
CA ASP A 169 14.60 -2.37 -11.57
C ASP A 169 13.68 -1.45 -10.74
N ARG A 170 13.21 -0.36 -11.35
CA ARG A 170 12.22 0.52 -10.72
C ARG A 170 10.91 -0.19 -10.41
N ARG A 171 10.40 -1.03 -11.33
CA ARG A 171 9.18 -1.83 -11.07
C ARG A 171 9.37 -2.80 -9.92
N GLN A 172 10.47 -3.53 -9.89
CA GLN A 172 10.80 -4.47 -8.82
C GLN A 172 10.92 -3.77 -7.46
N THR A 173 11.58 -2.60 -7.42
CA THR A 173 11.69 -1.80 -6.20
C THR A 173 10.31 -1.31 -5.72
N MET A 174 9.46 -0.85 -6.63
CA MET A 174 8.11 -0.40 -6.28
C MET A 174 7.22 -1.55 -5.79
N GLU A 175 7.33 -2.73 -6.39
CA GLU A 175 6.63 -3.94 -5.92
C GLU A 175 7.11 -4.36 -4.53
N ALA A 176 8.43 -4.35 -4.29
CA ALA A 176 9.00 -4.65 -2.98
C ALA A 176 8.58 -3.63 -1.91
N LEU A 177 8.54 -2.34 -2.24
CA LEU A 177 8.05 -1.30 -1.32
C LEU A 177 6.55 -1.46 -1.01
N ARG A 178 5.73 -1.78 -2.00
CA ARG A 178 4.30 -2.07 -1.79
C ARG A 178 4.11 -3.27 -0.85
N GLN A 179 4.87 -4.34 -1.08
CA GLN A 179 4.80 -5.50 -0.21
C GLN A 179 5.18 -5.17 1.23
N ARG A 180 6.28 -4.42 1.42
CA ARG A 180 6.69 -3.95 2.75
C ARG A 180 5.64 -3.08 3.44
N ALA A 181 4.98 -2.19 2.69
CA ALA A 181 3.90 -1.36 3.24
C ALA A 181 2.74 -2.21 3.76
N VAL A 182 2.30 -3.22 2.99
CA VAL A 182 1.25 -4.16 3.41
C VAL A 182 1.69 -4.98 4.64
N ASP A 183 2.94 -5.41 4.69
CA ASP A 183 3.45 -6.19 5.81
C ASP A 183 3.51 -5.34 7.09
N LEU A 184 3.96 -4.07 7.00
CA LEU A 184 3.96 -3.13 8.11
C LEU A 184 2.55 -2.80 8.62
N GLU A 185 1.56 -2.65 7.75
CA GLU A 185 0.16 -2.50 8.15
C GLU A 185 -0.33 -3.72 8.96
N ARG A 186 -0.03 -4.93 8.50
CA ARG A 186 -0.38 -6.17 9.23
C ARG A 186 0.30 -6.26 10.59
N GLU A 187 1.60 -5.94 10.67
CA GLU A 187 2.35 -5.91 11.94
C GLU A 187 1.74 -4.89 12.91
N ARG A 188 1.38 -3.71 12.40
CA ARG A 188 0.71 -2.68 13.20
C ARG A 188 -0.63 -3.17 13.76
N ASP A 189 -1.46 -3.78 12.91
CA ASP A 189 -2.76 -4.31 13.34
C ASP A 189 -2.59 -5.42 14.40
N GLN A 190 -1.58 -6.27 14.22
CA GLN A 190 -1.26 -7.31 15.21
C GLN A 190 -0.81 -6.70 16.54
N SER A 191 0.06 -5.68 16.49
CA SER A 191 0.54 -5.00 17.70
C SER A 191 -0.58 -4.30 18.47
N ILE A 192 -1.53 -3.66 17.77
CA ILE A 192 -2.71 -3.04 18.39
C ILE A 192 -3.57 -4.12 19.07
N ARG A 193 -3.81 -5.24 18.40
CA ARG A 193 -4.60 -6.35 18.99
C ARG A 193 -3.93 -6.93 20.23
N LEU A 194 -2.60 -7.14 20.19
CA LEU A 194 -1.84 -7.64 21.34
C LEU A 194 -1.90 -6.64 22.51
N ALA A 195 -1.66 -5.35 22.24
CA ALA A 195 -1.76 -4.32 23.26
C ALA A 195 -3.14 -4.26 23.92
N THR A 196 -4.22 -4.40 23.11
CA THR A 196 -5.58 -4.46 23.63
C THR A 196 -5.81 -5.70 24.50
N GLN A 197 -5.27 -6.86 24.11
CA GLN A 197 -5.38 -8.09 24.90
C GLN A 197 -4.58 -7.99 26.22
N GLU A 198 -3.39 -7.44 26.18
CA GLU A 198 -2.57 -7.21 27.38
C GLU A 198 -3.26 -6.25 28.36
N GLU A 199 -3.85 -5.18 27.86
CA GLU A 199 -4.61 -4.23 28.67
C GLU A 199 -5.85 -4.89 29.31
N ARG A 200 -6.64 -5.66 28.53
CA ARG A 200 -7.77 -6.43 29.06
C ARG A 200 -7.33 -7.43 30.13
N ALA A 201 -6.20 -8.13 29.93
CA ALA A 201 -5.66 -9.08 30.91
C ALA A 201 -5.17 -8.38 32.18
N LYS A 202 -4.63 -7.16 32.07
CA LYS A 202 -4.24 -6.32 33.20
C LYS A 202 -5.45 -5.90 34.00
N ILE A 203 -6.48 -5.35 33.34
CA ILE A 203 -7.72 -4.92 34.00
C ILE A 203 -8.40 -6.11 34.72
N ALA A 204 -8.44 -7.29 34.08
CA ALA A 204 -9.00 -8.47 34.72
C ALA A 204 -8.25 -8.90 36.01
N ARG A 205 -6.91 -8.73 36.04
CA ARG A 205 -6.11 -8.97 37.26
C ARG A 205 -6.39 -7.93 38.31
N ASP A 206 -6.40 -6.65 37.95
CA ASP A 206 -6.67 -5.56 38.89
C ASP A 206 -8.07 -5.70 39.51
N MET A 207 -9.08 -6.08 38.71
CA MET A 207 -10.43 -6.41 39.22
C MET A 207 -10.41 -7.61 40.17
N HIS A 208 -9.66 -8.67 39.82
CA HIS A 208 -9.56 -9.85 40.67
C HIS A 208 -8.96 -9.53 42.04
N ASP A 209 -7.91 -8.68 42.04
CA ASP A 209 -7.21 -8.28 43.27
C ASP A 209 -8.13 -7.45 44.19
N ILE A 210 -8.91 -6.50 43.63
CA ILE A 210 -9.89 -5.71 44.38
C ILE A 210 -10.94 -6.61 44.99
N VAL A 211 -11.54 -7.52 44.20
CA VAL A 211 -12.58 -8.43 44.66
C VAL A 211 -12.04 -9.39 45.72
N ALA A 212 -10.85 -9.98 45.48
CA ALA A 212 -10.25 -10.94 46.41
C ALA A 212 -9.92 -10.30 47.76
N HIS A 213 -9.37 -9.06 47.74
CA HIS A 213 -9.07 -8.31 48.96
C HIS A 213 -10.36 -7.99 49.74
N SER A 214 -11.36 -7.45 49.08
CA SER A 214 -12.63 -7.08 49.70
C SER A 214 -13.38 -8.29 50.27
N LEU A 215 -13.41 -9.42 49.53
CA LEU A 215 -13.98 -10.67 50.05
C LEU A 215 -13.24 -11.19 51.28
N SER A 216 -11.90 -11.09 51.30
CA SER A 216 -11.12 -11.50 52.46
C SER A 216 -11.46 -10.69 53.71
N VAL A 217 -11.62 -9.39 53.58
CA VAL A 217 -12.04 -8.51 54.69
C VAL A 217 -13.47 -8.87 55.16
N ILE A 218 -14.39 -9.07 54.20
CA ILE A 218 -15.77 -9.44 54.50
C ILE A 218 -15.84 -10.78 55.28
N VAL A 219 -15.09 -11.80 54.83
CA VAL A 219 -15.05 -13.11 55.51
C VAL A 219 -14.51 -12.97 56.93
N VAL A 220 -13.40 -12.26 57.15
CA VAL A 220 -12.83 -12.05 58.49
C VAL A 220 -13.81 -11.31 59.38
N GLN A 221 -14.50 -10.30 58.91
CA GLN A 221 -15.50 -9.56 59.70
C GLN A 221 -16.74 -10.40 59.99
N ALA A 222 -17.18 -11.22 59.01
CA ALA A 222 -18.32 -12.13 59.22
C ALA A 222 -18.02 -13.21 60.26
N ASP A 223 -16.82 -13.81 60.17
CA ASP A 223 -16.39 -14.83 61.13
C ASP A 223 -16.23 -14.25 62.57
N GLY A 224 -15.60 -13.03 62.66
CA GLY A 224 -15.47 -12.32 63.92
C GLY A 224 -16.81 -11.93 64.54
N GLY A 225 -17.73 -11.41 63.74
CA GLY A 225 -19.09 -11.04 64.18
C GLY A 225 -19.91 -12.26 64.60
N ALA A 226 -19.79 -13.35 63.85
CA ALA A 226 -20.45 -14.61 64.20
C ALA A 226 -19.91 -15.22 65.49
N TYR A 227 -18.61 -15.19 65.70
CA TYR A 227 -17.98 -15.64 66.93
C TYR A 227 -18.52 -14.87 68.14
N LEU A 228 -18.54 -13.56 68.08
CA LEU A 228 -19.08 -12.69 69.14
C LEU A 228 -20.55 -12.92 69.40
N ALA A 229 -21.33 -13.18 68.39
CA ALA A 229 -22.76 -13.46 68.54
C ALA A 229 -23.05 -14.77 69.27
N HIS A 230 -22.25 -15.81 69.10
CA HIS A 230 -22.53 -17.18 69.60
C HIS A 230 -21.81 -17.55 70.90
N HIS A 231 -20.77 -16.82 71.30
CA HIS A 231 -19.97 -17.15 72.50
C HIS A 231 -20.27 -16.21 73.63
N GLU A 232 -20.90 -16.72 74.68
CA GLU A 232 -21.26 -15.94 75.87
C GLU A 232 -20.08 -15.47 76.71
N GLU A 233 -18.95 -16.14 76.61
CA GLU A 233 -17.68 -15.77 77.26
C GLU A 233 -16.99 -14.54 76.72
N ALA A 234 -17.43 -14.00 75.55
CA ALA A 234 -16.82 -12.87 74.86
C ALA A 234 -17.25 -11.48 75.37
N GLY A 235 -18.00 -11.42 76.48
CA GLY A 235 -18.47 -10.19 77.13
C GLY A 235 -19.96 -10.15 77.40
N ASP A 236 -20.45 -9.01 77.93
CA ASP A 236 -21.86 -8.79 78.17
C ASP A 236 -22.67 -8.67 76.87
N VAL A 237 -23.98 -8.90 76.93
CA VAL A 237 -24.85 -8.96 75.77
C VAL A 237 -24.84 -7.65 74.95
N GLU A 238 -24.74 -6.50 75.61
CA GLU A 238 -24.76 -5.18 74.98
C GLU A 238 -23.48 -4.92 74.18
N THR A 239 -22.31 -5.25 74.75
CA THR A 239 -21.00 -5.14 74.10
C THR A 239 -20.91 -6.09 72.89
N ARG A 240 -21.38 -7.32 73.02
CA ARG A 240 -21.42 -8.31 71.90
C ARG A 240 -22.32 -7.87 70.78
N LEU A 241 -23.50 -7.33 71.11
CA LEU A 241 -24.43 -6.83 70.09
C LEU A 241 -23.83 -5.61 69.35
N ALA A 242 -23.26 -4.70 70.07
CA ALA A 242 -22.59 -3.52 69.49
C ALA A 242 -21.42 -3.92 68.55
N ALA A 243 -20.58 -4.84 68.99
CA ALA A 243 -19.43 -5.31 68.17
C ALA A 243 -19.90 -6.12 66.94
N SER A 244 -20.95 -6.95 67.06
CA SER A 244 -21.51 -7.63 65.90
C SER A 244 -22.17 -6.65 64.93
N GLY A 245 -22.82 -5.61 65.39
CA GLY A 245 -23.35 -4.51 64.57
C GLY A 245 -22.23 -3.78 63.81
N GLN A 246 -21.13 -3.46 64.46
CA GLN A 246 -19.98 -2.81 63.82
C GLN A 246 -19.34 -3.70 62.73
N ALA A 247 -19.28 -5.04 62.95
CA ALA A 247 -18.78 -5.97 61.94
C ALA A 247 -19.69 -5.97 60.69
N LEU A 248 -21.04 -5.96 60.88
CA LEU A 248 -21.99 -5.87 59.76
C LEU A 248 -21.88 -4.55 59.01
N ASP A 249 -21.70 -3.42 59.68
CA ASP A 249 -21.49 -2.10 59.05
C ASP A 249 -20.19 -2.08 58.21
N THR A 250 -19.12 -2.67 58.74
CA THR A 250 -17.85 -2.81 58.03
C THR A 250 -17.99 -3.64 56.78
N ILE A 251 -18.71 -4.78 56.86
CA ILE A 251 -19.02 -5.64 55.71
C ILE A 251 -19.81 -4.87 54.66
N ALA A 252 -20.85 -4.15 55.04
CA ALA A 252 -21.71 -3.39 54.14
C ALA A 252 -20.91 -2.25 53.44
N THR A 253 -20.04 -1.57 54.18
CA THR A 253 -19.20 -0.50 53.62
C THR A 253 -18.15 -1.04 52.64
N THR A 254 -17.46 -2.12 53.05
CA THR A 254 -16.44 -2.75 52.20
C THR A 254 -17.07 -3.30 50.92
N ALA A 255 -18.26 -3.93 51.00
CA ALA A 255 -18.95 -4.46 49.84
C ALA A 255 -19.38 -3.35 48.86
N ARG A 256 -19.91 -2.20 49.36
CA ARG A 256 -20.28 -1.08 48.51
C ARG A 256 -19.03 -0.48 47.83
N HIS A 257 -17.97 -0.27 48.56
CA HIS A 257 -16.72 0.28 48.00
C HIS A 257 -16.17 -0.62 46.91
N ALA A 258 -16.08 -1.94 47.11
CA ALA A 258 -15.62 -2.88 46.11
C ALA A 258 -16.50 -2.87 44.83
N LEU A 259 -17.84 -2.75 45.03
CA LEU A 259 -18.78 -2.69 43.91
C LEU A 259 -18.57 -1.39 43.08
N ASP A 260 -18.36 -0.27 43.73
CA ASP A 260 -18.18 1.02 43.07
C ASP A 260 -16.83 1.09 42.34
N GLU A 261 -15.73 0.57 42.93
CA GLU A 261 -14.45 0.44 42.25
C GLU A 261 -14.55 -0.47 41.01
N THR A 262 -15.22 -1.60 41.12
CA THR A 262 -15.43 -2.53 40.01
C THR A 262 -16.27 -1.91 38.88
N ARG A 263 -17.30 -1.15 39.24
CA ARG A 263 -18.14 -0.43 38.27
C ARG A 263 -17.34 0.67 37.53
N CYS A 264 -16.46 1.39 38.25
CA CYS A 264 -15.62 2.41 37.65
C CYS A 264 -14.67 1.80 36.60
N LEU A 265 -14.02 0.67 36.93
CA LEU A 265 -13.13 -0.05 35.99
C LEU A 265 -13.88 -0.58 34.76
N VAL A 266 -15.08 -1.13 34.91
CA VAL A 266 -15.93 -1.61 33.81
C VAL A 266 -16.45 -0.44 32.97
N GLY A 267 -16.77 0.69 33.59
CA GLY A 267 -17.22 1.91 32.88
C GLY A 267 -16.19 2.43 31.91
N VAL A 268 -14.91 2.47 32.29
CA VAL A 268 -13.80 2.87 31.42
C VAL A 268 -13.66 1.96 30.19
N LEU A 269 -13.94 0.68 30.32
CA LEU A 269 -13.91 -0.27 29.19
C LEU A 269 -15.10 -0.09 28.24
N ARG A 270 -16.25 0.32 28.75
CA ARG A 270 -17.48 0.46 27.98
C ARG A 270 -17.52 1.75 27.16
N ASP A 271 -16.88 2.82 27.64
CA ASP A 271 -16.76 4.08 26.90
C ASP A 271 -15.83 3.96 25.66
N ASN A 272 -14.91 2.96 25.64
CA ASN A 272 -14.04 2.71 24.49
C ASN A 272 -14.66 1.78 23.41
N ASP A 273 -15.69 0.98 23.77
CA ASP A 273 -16.36 0.05 22.83
C ASP A 273 -17.78 0.53 22.42
N SER A 274 -18.23 1.65 22.93
CA SER A 274 -19.57 2.16 22.61
C SER A 274 -19.54 2.91 21.30
N ASP A 275 -20.13 2.32 20.27
CA ASP A 275 -20.60 3.02 19.07
C ASP A 275 -21.40 4.27 19.52
N PRO A 276 -21.11 5.48 19.02
CA PRO A 276 -21.76 6.70 19.48
C PRO A 276 -23.28 6.77 19.21
N GLU A 277 -23.85 5.76 18.58
CA GLU A 277 -25.27 5.81 18.10
C GLU A 277 -26.33 5.29 19.09
N LEU A 278 -26.00 4.74 20.27
CA LEU A 278 -27.00 4.04 21.11
C LEU A 278 -27.11 4.50 22.58
N THR A 279 -26.43 5.57 22.99
CA THR A 279 -26.68 6.17 24.32
C THR A 279 -27.64 7.36 24.16
N PRO A 280 -28.76 7.41 24.90
CA PRO A 280 -29.53 8.63 24.98
C PRO A 280 -28.60 9.72 25.50
N THR A 281 -28.30 10.69 24.65
CA THR A 281 -27.40 11.80 24.94
C THR A 281 -28.07 12.73 25.92
N GLN A 282 -27.81 12.58 27.20
CA GLN A 282 -28.19 13.53 28.22
C GLN A 282 -27.42 14.83 27.96
N GLY A 283 -28.15 15.91 27.77
CA GLY A 283 -27.65 17.24 27.46
C GLY A 283 -27.96 18.26 28.55
N ILE A 284 -27.70 19.51 28.24
CA ILE A 284 -28.01 20.65 29.13
C ILE A 284 -29.51 20.72 29.42
N ASP A 285 -30.36 20.31 28.51
CA ASP A 285 -31.82 20.33 28.63
C ASP A 285 -32.34 19.34 29.69
N ASP A 286 -31.52 18.33 30.05
CA ASP A 286 -31.86 17.32 31.09
C ASP A 286 -31.47 17.76 32.50
N ILE A 287 -30.65 18.81 32.66
CA ILE A 287 -30.19 19.33 33.97
C ILE A 287 -31.39 19.76 34.89
N PRO A 288 -32.46 20.44 34.39
CA PRO A 288 -33.60 20.75 35.22
C PRO A 288 -34.32 19.52 35.78
N GLY A 289 -34.35 18.43 35.03
CA GLY A 289 -34.88 17.11 35.46
C GLY A 289 -34.08 16.53 36.59
N LEU A 290 -32.74 16.52 36.45
CA LEU A 290 -31.78 16.01 37.45
C LEU A 290 -31.93 16.79 38.77
N VAL A 291 -32.00 18.14 38.72
CA VAL A 291 -32.20 18.99 39.91
C VAL A 291 -33.54 18.74 40.58
N LYS A 292 -34.60 18.46 39.81
CA LYS A 292 -35.91 18.14 40.33
C LYS A 292 -35.96 16.80 41.10
N GLU A 293 -35.27 15.80 40.60
CA GLU A 293 -35.11 14.50 41.29
C GLU A 293 -34.37 14.66 42.62
N MET A 294 -33.39 15.52 42.68
CA MET A 294 -32.53 15.70 43.86
C MET A 294 -33.11 16.68 44.90
N LYS A 295 -34.08 17.51 44.55
CA LYS A 295 -34.73 18.46 45.46
C LYS A 295 -35.37 17.84 46.71
N GLY A 296 -35.57 16.51 46.74
CA GLY A 296 -36.05 15.78 47.90
C GLY A 296 -35.01 15.47 48.97
N ALA A 297 -33.71 15.47 48.57
CA ALA A 297 -32.56 15.12 49.42
C ALA A 297 -31.63 16.31 49.73
N LEU A 298 -31.59 17.32 48.87
CA LEU A 298 -30.67 18.45 48.96
C LEU A 298 -31.36 19.79 48.69
N ALA A 299 -30.96 20.88 49.36
CA ALA A 299 -31.47 22.21 49.14
C ALA A 299 -30.76 22.88 47.95
N ILE A 300 -31.11 22.44 46.75
CA ILE A 300 -30.52 22.95 45.49
C ILE A 300 -31.41 23.97 44.85
N THR A 301 -30.85 25.10 44.42
CA THR A 301 -31.52 26.15 43.65
C THR A 301 -30.90 26.19 42.27
N LEU A 302 -31.69 25.96 41.21
CA LEU A 302 -31.27 26.09 39.84
C LEU A 302 -31.74 27.48 39.33
N THR A 303 -30.82 28.30 38.86
CA THR A 303 -31.10 29.58 38.22
C THR A 303 -30.60 29.50 36.78
N ILE A 304 -31.52 29.74 35.82
CA ILE A 304 -31.18 29.78 34.38
C ILE A 304 -31.28 31.22 33.95
N GLU A 305 -30.15 31.82 33.56
CA GLU A 305 -30.07 33.17 33.03
C GLU A 305 -29.86 33.10 31.51
N GLY A 306 -30.72 33.76 30.71
CA GLY A 306 -30.72 33.75 29.26
C GLY A 306 -31.88 32.97 28.64
N GLY A 307 -32.24 33.32 27.39
CA GLY A 307 -33.28 32.62 26.63
C GLY A 307 -32.68 31.60 25.64
N PRO A 308 -33.50 30.77 25.03
CA PRO A 308 -33.02 29.73 24.07
C PRO A 308 -32.39 30.30 22.80
N GLU A 309 -32.46 31.62 22.60
CA GLU A 309 -31.87 32.31 21.45
C GLU A 309 -30.49 32.93 21.73
N CYS A 310 -29.92 32.76 22.94
CA CYS A 310 -28.73 33.49 23.39
C CYS A 310 -27.40 32.71 23.24
N HIS A 311 -27.38 31.47 22.75
CA HIS A 311 -26.15 30.70 22.61
C HIS A 311 -26.06 29.99 21.25
N GLU A 312 -24.86 29.94 20.71
CA GLU A 312 -24.52 28.99 19.65
C GLU A 312 -24.69 27.56 20.18
N PRO A 313 -25.24 26.63 19.36
CA PRO A 313 -25.39 25.25 19.79
C PRO A 313 -24.05 24.68 20.19
N LEU A 314 -23.93 24.18 21.43
CA LEU A 314 -22.74 23.51 21.93
C LEU A 314 -22.56 22.18 21.20
N SER A 315 -21.31 21.74 21.09
CA SER A 315 -21.06 20.39 20.59
C SER A 315 -21.64 19.35 21.56
N GLN A 316 -22.12 18.24 21.03
CA GLN A 316 -22.71 17.12 21.81
C GLN A 316 -21.81 16.66 22.98
N GLY A 317 -20.46 16.68 22.76
CA GLY A 317 -19.49 16.39 23.81
C GLY A 317 -19.42 17.43 24.91
N ALA A 318 -19.65 18.70 24.59
CA ALA A 318 -19.64 19.79 25.58
C ALA A 318 -20.94 19.76 26.41
N GLU A 319 -22.08 19.47 25.82
CA GLU A 319 -23.37 19.30 26.54
C GLU A 319 -23.31 18.14 27.55
N LEU A 320 -22.78 16.99 27.11
CA LEU A 320 -22.59 15.83 27.99
C LEU A 320 -21.60 16.13 29.15
N ALA A 321 -20.53 16.89 28.87
CA ALA A 321 -19.59 17.31 29.90
C ALA A 321 -20.25 18.20 30.95
N CYS A 322 -21.08 19.15 30.56
CA CYS A 322 -21.85 20.00 31.47
C CYS A 322 -22.81 19.18 32.33
N TYR A 323 -23.53 18.23 31.76
CA TYR A 323 -24.43 17.34 32.48
C TYR A 323 -23.66 16.48 33.51
N ARG A 324 -22.52 15.88 33.11
CA ARG A 324 -21.67 15.07 34.01
C ARG A 324 -21.10 15.87 35.16
N VAL A 325 -20.67 17.13 34.94
CA VAL A 325 -20.21 18.02 36.01
C VAL A 325 -21.32 18.29 37.01
N CYS A 326 -22.54 18.58 36.58
CA CYS A 326 -23.69 18.77 37.46
C CYS A 326 -24.00 17.49 38.26
N LEU A 327 -23.93 16.33 37.64
CA LEU A 327 -24.16 15.04 38.30
C LEU A 327 -23.12 14.73 39.37
N LEU A 328 -21.82 14.99 39.09
CA LEU A 328 -20.71 14.81 40.04
C LEU A 328 -20.88 15.70 41.27
N TYR A 329 -21.12 17.00 41.08
CA TYR A 329 -21.32 17.95 42.21
C TYR A 329 -22.56 17.65 43.05
N THR A 330 -23.57 16.97 42.45
CA THR A 330 -24.77 16.58 43.19
C THR A 330 -24.65 15.21 43.86
N SER A 331 -23.67 14.38 43.50
CA SER A 331 -23.43 13.08 44.12
C SER A 331 -22.41 13.09 45.26
N GLU A 332 -21.60 14.16 45.39
CA GLU A 332 -20.58 14.33 46.44
C GLU A 332 -21.08 15.10 47.67
N LEU A 333 -22.31 15.59 47.66
CA LEU A 333 -22.97 16.28 48.78
C LEU A 333 -24.02 15.42 49.44
#